data_b95fd2e4f47fb23b9d8f99a7113798e5
#
_entry.id   b95fd2e4f47fb23b9d8f99a7113798e5
#
_cell.length_a   1.000
_cell.length_b   1.000
_cell.length_c   1.000
_cell.angle_alpha   90.00
_cell.angle_beta   90.00
_cell.angle_gamma   90.00
#
_symmetry.space_group_name_H-M   'P 1'
#
loop_
_entity.id
_entity.type
_entity.pdbx_description
1 polymer ?
#
loop_
_entity_poly.entity_id
_entity_poly.type
_entity_poly.pdbx_seq_one_letter_code
_entity_poly.pdbx_strand_id
1 'polypeptide(L)'
;MHLSLIAAGLLAALPLAASAQSASPLSYNYVEGGYAATNSDLDADGFGVNASVAFHPNFSVFGGYQNQEIDDTNVDFDQWRVGIGYNHGISPNADLVTRVAYEKFDAGRDVWGQRIDPDGYSVEVGLRGALAPSFEGYALAGYEDYGSDYDDDFYGRLGAQWRFTPNWGLSGDVKFSGGDTQWFVGPRFTW
;
A
#
# COMPACT_ATOMS: atom_id res chain seq x y z
N MET A 1 18.50 -17.21 0.22
CA MET A 1 18.98 -16.62 -1.04
C MET A 1 17.97 -16.84 -2.17
N HIS A 2 16.64 -16.61 -1.93
CA HIS A 2 15.56 -16.82 -2.92
C HIS A 2 14.57 -15.64 -3.07
N LEU A 3 14.76 -14.54 -2.35
CA LEU A 3 13.86 -13.37 -2.45
C LEU A 3 14.12 -12.46 -3.66
N SER A 4 15.32 -12.50 -4.24
CA SER A 4 15.69 -11.62 -5.37
C SER A 4 14.97 -11.94 -6.70
N LEU A 5 14.30 -13.07 -6.81
CA LEU A 5 13.62 -13.50 -8.04
C LEU A 5 12.15 -13.05 -8.13
N ILE A 6 11.52 -12.75 -7.00
CA ILE A 6 10.08 -12.33 -6.98
C ILE A 6 9.95 -10.85 -7.36
N ALA A 7 10.88 -10.01 -6.93
CA ALA A 7 10.90 -8.58 -7.28
C ALA A 7 11.13 -8.33 -8.78
N ALA A 8 11.94 -9.19 -9.44
CA ALA A 8 12.20 -9.09 -10.88
C ALA A 8 11.00 -9.53 -11.74
N GLY A 9 10.14 -10.42 -11.23
CA GLY A 9 8.96 -10.89 -11.96
C GLY A 9 7.83 -9.88 -12.05
N LEU A 10 7.66 -9.02 -11.07
CA LEU A 10 6.63 -7.96 -11.07
C LEU A 10 6.92 -6.84 -12.08
N LEU A 11 8.19 -6.52 -12.32
CA LEU A 11 8.60 -5.48 -13.26
C LEU A 11 8.41 -5.85 -14.74
N ALA A 12 8.37 -7.14 -15.08
CA ALA A 12 8.26 -7.61 -16.46
C ALA A 12 6.82 -7.66 -17.00
N ALA A 13 5.80 -7.56 -16.14
CA ALA A 13 4.38 -7.65 -16.54
C ALA A 13 3.73 -6.29 -16.84
N LEU A 14 4.44 -5.18 -16.69
CA LEU A 14 3.92 -3.82 -16.75
C LEU A 14 3.38 -3.31 -18.11
N PRO A 15 3.77 -3.81 -19.30
CA PRO A 15 3.32 -3.23 -20.57
C PRO A 15 1.94 -3.69 -21.05
N LEU A 16 1.31 -4.70 -20.47
CA LEU A 16 0.14 -5.36 -21.07
C LEU A 16 -1.23 -4.83 -20.62
N ALA A 17 -1.29 -3.95 -19.63
CA ALA A 17 -2.56 -3.50 -19.04
C ALA A 17 -3.01 -2.08 -19.45
N ALA A 18 -2.41 -1.48 -20.46
CA ALA A 18 -2.63 -0.08 -20.83
C ALA A 18 -4.01 0.29 -21.41
N SER A 19 -4.97 -0.64 -21.49
CA SER A 19 -6.20 -0.41 -22.26
C SER A 19 -7.51 -0.41 -21.45
N ALA A 20 -7.46 -0.47 -20.12
CA ALA A 20 -8.68 -0.59 -19.30
C ALA A 20 -8.98 0.64 -18.43
N GLN A 21 -8.57 1.83 -18.84
CA GLN A 21 -8.80 3.04 -18.05
C GLN A 21 -10.24 3.54 -18.21
N SER A 22 -10.93 3.73 -17.08
CA SER A 22 -12.20 4.44 -17.01
C SER A 22 -12.01 5.92 -17.41
N ALA A 23 -13.09 6.63 -17.70
CA ALA A 23 -13.07 8.07 -18.03
C ALA A 23 -12.63 8.98 -16.85
N SER A 24 -12.26 8.41 -15.71
CA SER A 24 -11.70 9.11 -14.55
C SER A 24 -10.27 9.56 -14.85
N PRO A 25 -9.86 10.79 -14.44
CA PRO A 25 -8.47 11.24 -14.52
C PRO A 25 -7.54 10.48 -13.57
N LEU A 26 -8.08 9.59 -12.74
CA LEU A 26 -7.35 8.80 -11.75
C LEU A 26 -6.84 7.51 -12.40
N SER A 27 -5.54 7.25 -12.32
CA SER A 27 -4.97 5.98 -12.76
C SER A 27 -4.80 5.03 -11.60
N TYR A 28 -5.13 3.76 -11.83
CA TYR A 28 -4.86 2.63 -10.92
C TYR A 28 -3.69 1.77 -11.41
N ASN A 29 -2.94 2.26 -12.40
CA ASN A 29 -1.71 1.66 -12.89
C ASN A 29 -0.53 2.44 -12.37
N TYR A 30 0.20 1.90 -11.40
CA TYR A 30 1.37 2.57 -10.85
C TYR A 30 2.35 1.59 -10.19
N VAL A 31 3.57 2.04 -10.05
CA VAL A 31 4.58 1.49 -9.16
C VAL A 31 5.21 2.65 -8.41
N GLU A 32 5.49 2.44 -7.15
CA GLU A 32 6.18 3.40 -6.28
C GLU A 32 7.14 2.68 -5.34
N GLY A 33 8.17 3.39 -4.93
CA GLY A 33 9.11 2.91 -3.93
C GLY A 33 9.65 4.08 -3.15
N GLY A 34 9.92 3.88 -1.87
CA GLY A 34 10.35 4.99 -1.03
C GLY A 34 10.63 4.62 0.41
N TYR A 35 10.73 5.63 1.23
CA TYR A 35 10.91 5.52 2.67
C TYR A 35 9.61 5.11 3.33
N ALA A 36 9.70 4.15 4.23
CA ALA A 36 8.60 3.68 5.07
C ALA A 36 9.03 3.81 6.54
N ALA A 37 8.12 4.22 7.39
CA ALA A 37 8.36 4.32 8.83
C ALA A 37 7.10 3.99 9.61
N THR A 38 7.28 3.46 10.80
CA THR A 38 6.23 3.19 11.78
C THR A 38 6.60 3.87 13.08
N ASN A 39 5.69 4.72 13.57
CA ASN A 39 5.78 5.30 14.90
C ASN A 39 4.81 4.56 15.82
N SER A 40 5.36 3.91 16.83
CA SER A 40 4.64 3.12 17.83
C SER A 40 5.44 3.17 19.13
N ASP A 41 5.17 2.28 20.07
CA ASP A 41 6.01 2.09 21.27
C ASP A 41 7.46 1.72 20.92
N LEU A 42 7.67 1.13 19.73
CA LEU A 42 8.97 0.83 19.15
C LEU A 42 8.99 1.41 17.73
N ASP A 43 9.64 2.55 17.55
CA ASP A 43 9.79 3.18 16.26
C ASP A 43 10.60 2.30 15.31
N ALA A 44 10.24 2.33 14.02
CA ALA A 44 10.94 1.58 12.99
C ALA A 44 10.94 2.34 11.67
N ASP A 45 12.00 2.20 10.90
CA ASP A 45 12.09 2.78 9.57
C ASP A 45 12.81 1.88 8.56
N GLY A 46 12.61 2.18 7.29
CA GLY A 46 13.18 1.39 6.22
C GLY A 46 12.64 1.80 4.86
N PHE A 47 12.37 0.82 4.02
CA PHE A 47 11.88 1.09 2.68
C PHE A 47 10.61 0.30 2.35
N GLY A 48 9.83 0.83 1.40
CA GLY A 48 8.64 0.17 0.88
C GLY A 48 8.57 0.24 -0.64
N VAL A 49 7.90 -0.72 -1.23
CA VAL A 49 7.53 -0.76 -2.64
C VAL A 49 6.06 -1.13 -2.76
N ASN A 50 5.29 -0.36 -3.54
CA ASN A 50 3.90 -0.67 -3.83
C ASN A 50 3.66 -0.66 -5.34
N ALA A 51 2.73 -1.47 -5.79
CA ALA A 51 2.32 -1.51 -7.20
C ALA A 51 0.82 -1.79 -7.30
N SER A 52 0.22 -1.29 -8.39
CA SER A 52 -1.16 -1.57 -8.75
C SER A 52 -1.31 -1.63 -10.26
N VAL A 53 -2.14 -2.55 -10.72
CA VAL A 53 -2.47 -2.72 -12.14
C VAL A 53 -3.97 -2.91 -12.31
N ALA A 54 -4.59 -2.03 -13.08
CA ALA A 54 -5.98 -2.17 -13.48
C ALA A 54 -6.10 -3.24 -14.58
N PHE A 55 -6.88 -4.28 -14.33
CA PHE A 55 -7.21 -5.30 -15.31
C PHE A 55 -8.64 -5.16 -15.90
N HIS A 56 -9.41 -4.23 -15.32
CA HIS A 56 -10.74 -3.84 -15.75
C HIS A 56 -10.95 -2.35 -15.41
N PRO A 57 -11.84 -1.61 -16.10
CA PRO A 57 -12.11 -0.21 -15.76
C PRO A 57 -12.41 0.08 -14.28
N ASN A 58 -13.01 -0.89 -13.59
CA ASN A 58 -13.39 -0.76 -12.19
C ASN A 58 -12.59 -1.65 -11.24
N PHE A 59 -11.66 -2.49 -11.72
CA PHE A 59 -10.93 -3.42 -10.88
C PHE A 59 -9.43 -3.34 -11.12
N SER A 60 -8.69 -3.40 -10.03
CA SER A 60 -7.23 -3.48 -10.02
C SER A 60 -6.75 -4.57 -9.07
N VAL A 61 -5.61 -5.16 -9.37
CA VAL A 61 -4.81 -5.92 -8.41
C VAL A 61 -3.73 -5.01 -7.89
N PHE A 62 -3.46 -5.09 -6.60
CA PHE A 62 -2.38 -4.32 -5.98
C PHE A 62 -1.58 -5.17 -5.02
N GLY A 63 -0.37 -4.73 -4.73
CA GLY A 63 0.48 -5.35 -3.74
C GLY A 63 1.52 -4.36 -3.22
N GLY A 64 2.08 -4.68 -2.07
CA GLY A 64 3.13 -3.92 -1.42
C GLY A 64 4.05 -4.81 -0.61
N TYR A 65 5.25 -4.32 -0.41
CA TYR A 65 6.26 -4.91 0.45
C TYR A 65 6.97 -3.77 1.20
N GLN A 66 7.21 -3.96 2.49
CA GLN A 66 7.99 -3.07 3.32
C GLN A 66 8.98 -3.89 4.14
N ASN A 67 10.19 -3.37 4.30
CA ASN A 67 11.19 -3.87 5.23
C ASN A 67 11.60 -2.71 6.12
N GLN A 68 11.48 -2.88 7.42
CA GLN A 68 11.80 -1.87 8.42
C GLN A 68 12.67 -2.50 9.52
N GLU A 69 13.59 -1.70 10.07
CA GLU A 69 14.41 -2.03 11.22
C GLU A 69 13.89 -1.25 12.43
N ILE A 70 13.75 -1.93 13.57
CA ILE A 70 13.32 -1.30 14.82
C ILE A 70 14.50 -0.51 15.39
N ASP A 71 14.26 0.76 15.69
CA ASP A 71 15.26 1.68 16.22
C ASP A 71 15.95 1.13 17.48
N ASP A 72 17.24 1.42 17.62
CA ASP A 72 18.08 0.96 18.74
C ASP A 72 18.19 -0.57 18.88
N THR A 73 17.79 -1.33 17.87
CA THR A 73 17.90 -2.81 17.82
C THR A 73 18.52 -3.26 16.50
N ASN A 74 18.76 -4.57 16.35
CA ASN A 74 19.11 -5.18 15.06
C ASN A 74 17.98 -6.14 14.65
N VAL A 75 16.74 -5.75 14.86
CA VAL A 75 15.56 -6.55 14.51
C VAL A 75 14.87 -5.93 13.32
N ASP A 76 14.89 -6.65 12.21
CA ASP A 76 14.15 -6.30 10.99
C ASP A 76 12.81 -7.01 11.01
N PHE A 77 11.81 -6.36 10.44
CA PHE A 77 10.55 -7.02 10.09
C PHE A 77 10.14 -6.71 8.66
N ASP A 78 9.52 -7.71 8.07
CA ASP A 78 8.97 -7.63 6.73
C ASP A 78 7.44 -7.58 6.79
N GLN A 79 6.86 -6.69 6.02
CA GLN A 79 5.41 -6.67 5.80
C GLN A 79 5.13 -6.74 4.31
N TRP A 80 4.20 -7.60 3.89
CA TRP A 80 3.71 -7.61 2.53
C TRP A 80 2.19 -7.75 2.49
N ARG A 81 1.62 -7.20 1.45
CA ARG A 81 0.18 -7.26 1.20
C ARG A 81 -0.09 -7.52 -0.28
N VAL A 82 -1.19 -8.21 -0.57
CA VAL A 82 -1.71 -8.40 -1.92
C VAL A 82 -3.23 -8.36 -1.89
N GLY A 83 -3.84 -7.68 -2.84
CA GLY A 83 -5.29 -7.49 -2.80
C GLY A 83 -5.91 -7.10 -4.13
N ILE A 84 -7.23 -6.96 -4.08
CA ILE A 84 -8.07 -6.50 -5.18
C ILE A 84 -8.73 -5.19 -4.77
N GLY A 85 -8.67 -4.20 -5.65
CA GLY A 85 -9.37 -2.93 -5.54
C GLY A 85 -10.55 -2.85 -6.50
N TYR A 86 -11.65 -2.30 -6.02
CA TYR A 86 -12.79 -1.86 -6.82
C TYR A 86 -12.89 -0.34 -6.73
N ASN A 87 -13.08 0.30 -7.87
CA ASN A 87 -13.31 1.73 -7.96
C ASN A 87 -14.59 2.03 -8.75
N HIS A 88 -15.36 2.99 -8.27
CA HIS A 88 -16.59 3.43 -8.90
C HIS A 88 -16.61 4.95 -8.99
N GLY A 89 -16.66 5.49 -10.20
CA GLY A 89 -16.74 6.93 -10.43
C GLY A 89 -18.04 7.52 -9.87
N ILE A 90 -17.91 8.38 -8.86
CA ILE A 90 -19.03 9.10 -8.25
C ILE A 90 -19.13 10.54 -8.77
N SER A 91 -18.06 11.03 -9.38
CA SER A 91 -18.01 12.29 -10.11
C SER A 91 -16.91 12.26 -11.18
N PRO A 92 -16.82 13.25 -12.08
CA PRO A 92 -15.74 13.30 -13.07
C PRO A 92 -14.32 13.28 -12.48
N ASN A 93 -14.16 13.67 -11.22
CA ASN A 93 -12.87 13.81 -10.56
C ASN A 93 -12.74 12.97 -9.29
N ALA A 94 -13.72 12.12 -8.96
CA ALA A 94 -13.67 11.34 -7.73
C ALA A 94 -14.28 9.95 -7.89
N ASP A 95 -13.61 8.98 -7.28
CA ASP A 95 -14.02 7.58 -7.20
C ASP A 95 -14.31 7.20 -5.73
N LEU A 96 -15.35 6.40 -5.53
CA LEU A 96 -15.48 5.53 -4.38
C LEU A 96 -14.51 4.36 -4.57
N VAL A 97 -13.71 4.07 -3.58
CA VAL A 97 -12.71 3.00 -3.61
C VAL A 97 -13.02 1.99 -2.51
N THR A 98 -12.99 0.72 -2.86
CA THR A 98 -13.03 -0.40 -1.90
C THR A 98 -11.85 -1.32 -2.18
N ARG A 99 -11.16 -1.78 -1.15
CA ARG A 99 -10.02 -2.69 -1.28
C ARG A 99 -10.17 -3.84 -0.29
N VAL A 100 -9.76 -5.02 -0.71
CA VAL A 100 -9.62 -6.20 0.16
C VAL A 100 -8.21 -6.74 -0.07
N ALA A 101 -7.46 -6.98 1.00
CA ALA A 101 -6.11 -7.51 0.91
C ALA A 101 -5.88 -8.62 1.93
N TYR A 102 -5.02 -9.54 1.56
CA TYR A 102 -4.31 -10.42 2.47
C TYR A 102 -2.99 -9.74 2.84
N GLU A 103 -2.68 -9.77 4.12
CA GLU A 103 -1.49 -9.14 4.69
C GLU A 103 -0.70 -10.15 5.52
N LYS A 104 0.60 -10.01 5.54
CA LYS A 104 1.48 -10.84 6.35
C LYS A 104 2.63 -10.02 6.88
N PHE A 105 2.93 -10.24 8.17
CA PHE A 105 4.15 -9.77 8.83
C PHE A 105 5.12 -10.94 9.03
N ASP A 106 6.41 -10.67 9.00
CA ASP A 106 7.47 -11.60 9.42
C ASP A 106 8.47 -10.78 10.24
N ALA A 107 8.42 -10.92 11.56
CA ALA A 107 9.33 -10.26 12.49
C ALA A 107 10.41 -11.22 13.02
N GLY A 108 10.65 -12.33 12.30
CA GLY A 108 11.69 -13.28 12.67
C GLY A 108 11.29 -14.20 13.80
N ARG A 109 12.12 -14.30 14.86
CA ARG A 109 11.90 -15.21 15.98
C ARG A 109 11.95 -14.45 17.29
N ASP A 110 11.05 -14.82 18.20
CA ASP A 110 11.08 -14.33 19.58
C ASP A 110 12.28 -14.90 20.38
N VAL A 111 12.41 -14.46 21.62
CA VAL A 111 13.48 -14.90 22.55
C VAL A 111 13.42 -16.41 22.89
N TRP A 112 12.30 -17.05 22.60
CA TRP A 112 12.06 -18.50 22.79
C TRP A 112 12.28 -19.29 21.51
N GLY A 113 12.61 -18.62 20.40
CA GLY A 113 12.84 -19.23 19.08
C GLY A 113 11.56 -19.53 18.30
N GLN A 114 10.39 -19.04 18.76
CA GLN A 114 9.15 -19.12 18.02
C GLN A 114 9.11 -18.04 16.92
N ARG A 115 8.56 -18.41 15.77
CA ARG A 115 8.41 -17.49 14.66
C ARG A 115 7.24 -16.55 14.90
N ILE A 116 7.46 -15.26 14.70
CA ILE A 116 6.42 -14.22 14.76
C ILE A 116 6.11 -13.85 13.31
N ASP A 117 5.08 -14.49 12.77
CA ASP A 117 4.66 -14.31 11.37
C ASP A 117 3.12 -14.25 11.23
N PRO A 118 2.44 -13.29 11.91
CA PRO A 118 1.01 -13.12 11.78
C PRO A 118 0.61 -12.83 10.34
N ASP A 119 -0.50 -13.43 9.94
CA ASP A 119 -1.16 -13.15 8.68
C ASP A 119 -2.64 -12.90 8.87
N GLY A 120 -3.23 -12.13 7.98
CA GLY A 120 -4.59 -11.70 8.12
C GLY A 120 -5.15 -11.06 6.86
N TYR A 121 -6.22 -10.33 7.03
CA TYR A 121 -6.86 -9.60 5.95
C TYR A 121 -7.19 -8.18 6.37
N SER A 122 -7.28 -7.30 5.38
CA SER A 122 -7.80 -5.95 5.56
C SER A 122 -8.88 -5.63 4.54
N VAL A 123 -9.81 -4.78 4.95
CA VAL A 123 -10.85 -4.20 4.09
C VAL A 123 -10.81 -2.69 4.24
N GLU A 124 -10.76 -1.98 3.13
CA GLU A 124 -10.76 -0.51 3.10
C GLU A 124 -11.91 0.00 2.23
N VAL A 125 -12.51 1.10 2.65
CA VAL A 125 -13.49 1.85 1.86
C VAL A 125 -13.27 3.35 2.04
N GLY A 126 -13.43 4.12 0.97
CA GLY A 126 -13.32 5.57 1.05
C GLY A 126 -13.32 6.24 -0.31
N LEU A 127 -12.74 7.42 -0.39
CA LEU A 127 -12.76 8.27 -1.56
C LEU A 127 -11.35 8.53 -2.06
N ARG A 128 -11.18 8.55 -3.39
CA ARG A 128 -9.99 9.06 -4.08
C ARG A 128 -10.42 10.12 -5.07
N GLY A 129 -9.72 11.24 -5.13
CA GLY A 129 -10.08 12.34 -6.01
C GLY A 129 -8.91 13.12 -6.57
N ALA A 130 -9.09 13.65 -7.79
CA ALA A 130 -8.22 14.66 -8.37
C ALA A 130 -8.63 16.02 -7.80
N LEU A 131 -7.85 16.54 -6.87
CA LEU A 131 -8.09 17.80 -6.17
C LEU A 131 -7.61 19.01 -6.99
N ALA A 132 -6.62 18.78 -7.87
CA ALA A 132 -6.11 19.72 -8.84
C ALA A 132 -5.51 18.96 -10.05
N PRO A 133 -5.18 19.61 -11.18
CA PRO A 133 -4.65 18.92 -12.36
C PRO A 133 -3.42 18.04 -12.11
N SER A 134 -2.59 18.41 -11.12
CA SER A 134 -1.38 17.68 -10.75
C SER A 134 -1.43 17.08 -9.36
N PHE A 135 -2.57 17.14 -8.67
CA PHE A 135 -2.67 16.72 -7.28
C PHE A 135 -3.88 15.83 -7.05
N GLU A 136 -3.62 14.64 -6.55
CA GLU A 136 -4.63 13.67 -6.14
C GLU A 136 -4.52 13.41 -4.64
N GLY A 137 -5.65 13.06 -4.04
CA GLY A 137 -5.69 12.63 -2.65
C GLY A 137 -6.69 11.51 -2.44
N TYR A 138 -6.52 10.78 -1.35
CA TYR A 138 -7.51 9.81 -0.89
C TYR A 138 -7.63 9.78 0.62
N ALA A 139 -8.80 9.36 1.08
CA ALA A 139 -9.09 9.08 2.47
C ALA A 139 -9.88 7.78 2.56
N LEU A 140 -9.38 6.82 3.32
CA LEU A 140 -9.98 5.49 3.48
C LEU A 140 -10.19 5.22 4.97
N ALA A 141 -11.28 4.54 5.29
CA ALA A 141 -11.47 3.86 6.56
C ALA A 141 -11.30 2.36 6.32
N GLY A 142 -10.61 1.67 7.20
CA GLY A 142 -10.33 0.27 7.08
C GLY A 142 -10.54 -0.51 8.37
N TYR A 143 -10.56 -1.81 8.22
CA TYR A 143 -10.56 -2.79 9.28
C TYR A 143 -9.55 -3.88 8.91
N GLU A 144 -8.78 -4.31 9.88
CA GLU A 144 -7.81 -5.39 9.74
C GLU A 144 -7.94 -6.41 10.86
N ASP A 145 -7.69 -7.68 10.52
CA ASP A 145 -7.79 -8.81 11.42
C ASP A 145 -6.65 -9.79 11.11
N TYR A 146 -5.80 -10.03 12.09
CA TYR A 146 -4.63 -10.92 12.01
C TYR A 146 -4.84 -12.23 12.79
N GLY A 147 -6.11 -12.58 13.08
CA GLY A 147 -6.49 -13.81 13.73
C GLY A 147 -6.52 -13.70 15.26
N SER A 148 -6.89 -14.83 15.91
CA SER A 148 -7.25 -14.86 17.33
C SER A 148 -6.14 -14.52 18.33
N ASP A 149 -4.89 -14.50 17.89
CA ASP A 149 -3.73 -14.22 18.75
C ASP A 149 -3.29 -12.74 18.68
N TYR A 150 -3.92 -11.96 17.82
CA TYR A 150 -3.65 -10.54 17.61
C TYR A 150 -4.96 -9.76 17.61
N ASP A 151 -4.92 -8.52 18.08
CA ASP A 151 -6.10 -7.67 18.12
C ASP A 151 -6.51 -7.24 16.71
N ASP A 152 -7.80 -7.26 16.45
CA ASP A 152 -8.42 -6.65 15.27
C ASP A 152 -8.59 -5.14 15.49
N ASP A 153 -8.41 -4.34 14.44
CA ASP A 153 -8.45 -2.90 14.59
C ASP A 153 -9.11 -2.16 13.41
N PHE A 154 -9.73 -1.03 13.76
CA PHE A 154 -10.16 -0.05 12.78
C PHE A 154 -9.06 0.98 12.53
N TYR A 155 -8.84 1.33 11.29
CA TYR A 155 -7.84 2.32 10.95
C TYR A 155 -8.35 3.36 9.96
N GLY A 156 -7.66 4.50 9.94
CA GLY A 156 -7.78 5.51 8.93
C GLY A 156 -6.53 5.59 8.06
N ARG A 157 -6.70 5.82 6.75
CA ARG A 157 -5.58 6.02 5.84
C ARG A 157 -5.81 7.25 5.00
N LEU A 158 -4.81 8.11 4.94
CA LEU A 158 -4.79 9.31 4.10
C LEU A 158 -3.59 9.22 3.17
N GLY A 159 -3.77 9.60 1.92
CA GLY A 159 -2.65 9.68 1.00
C GLY A 159 -2.84 10.74 -0.05
N ALA A 160 -1.73 11.14 -0.65
CA ALA A 160 -1.68 12.13 -1.70
C ALA A 160 -0.61 11.80 -2.73
N GLN A 161 -0.80 12.29 -3.94
CA GLN A 161 0.19 12.26 -5.01
C GLN A 161 0.27 13.63 -5.66
N TRP A 162 1.47 14.13 -5.82
CA TRP A 162 1.76 15.30 -6.66
C TRP A 162 2.51 14.86 -7.91
N ARG A 163 1.90 15.06 -9.09
CA ARG A 163 2.49 14.76 -10.39
C ARG A 163 3.23 15.97 -10.94
N PHE A 164 4.51 15.80 -11.24
CA PHE A 164 5.33 16.83 -11.90
C PHE A 164 5.53 16.56 -13.39
N THR A 165 5.22 15.34 -13.87
CA THR A 165 5.05 14.99 -15.29
C THR A 165 3.80 14.15 -15.46
N PRO A 166 3.35 13.83 -16.69
CA PRO A 166 2.22 12.92 -16.90
C PRO A 166 2.36 11.56 -16.22
N ASN A 167 3.60 11.05 -16.10
CA ASN A 167 3.88 9.72 -15.58
C ASN A 167 4.58 9.71 -14.23
N TRP A 168 5.30 10.77 -13.85
CA TRP A 168 6.09 10.80 -12.62
C TRP A 168 5.52 11.78 -11.61
N GLY A 169 5.51 11.35 -10.36
CA GLY A 169 5.10 12.13 -9.22
C GLY A 169 5.81 11.71 -7.94
N LEU A 170 5.49 12.42 -6.88
CA LEU A 170 5.79 12.06 -5.51
C LEU A 170 4.48 11.64 -4.84
N SER A 171 4.48 10.51 -4.17
CA SER A 171 3.35 10.03 -3.36
C SER A 171 3.72 10.00 -1.88
N GLY A 172 2.72 10.16 -1.05
CA GLY A 172 2.82 9.97 0.38
C GLY A 172 1.53 9.39 0.94
N ASP A 173 1.66 8.60 1.98
CA ASP A 173 0.58 7.88 2.63
C ASP A 173 0.81 7.83 4.15
N VAL A 174 -0.24 7.92 4.90
CA VAL A 174 -0.24 7.74 6.34
C VAL A 174 -1.41 6.87 6.77
N LYS A 175 -1.14 5.84 7.57
CA LYS A 175 -2.15 4.96 8.20
C LYS A 175 -2.09 5.16 9.71
N PHE A 176 -3.25 5.30 10.33
CA PHE A 176 -3.44 5.42 11.78
C PHE A 176 -4.23 4.20 12.26
N SER A 177 -3.63 3.35 13.06
CA SER A 177 -4.23 2.11 13.58
C SER A 177 -3.79 1.87 15.01
N GLY A 178 -4.72 1.62 15.94
CA GLY A 178 -4.42 1.17 17.31
C GLY A 178 -3.53 2.05 18.17
N GLY A 179 -3.27 3.28 17.76
CA GLY A 179 -2.27 4.17 18.37
C GLY A 179 -0.98 4.28 17.57
N ASP A 180 -0.77 3.39 16.61
CA ASP A 180 0.38 3.40 15.72
C ASP A 180 0.14 4.30 14.50
N THR A 181 1.23 4.85 13.97
CA THR A 181 1.20 5.64 12.74
C THR A 181 2.24 5.12 11.77
N GLN A 182 1.78 4.63 10.62
CA GLN A 182 2.66 4.18 9.55
C GLN A 182 2.72 5.23 8.43
N TRP A 183 3.93 5.48 7.92
CA TRP A 183 4.22 6.46 6.89
C TRP A 183 4.87 5.83 5.69
N PHE A 184 4.53 6.36 4.53
CA PHE A 184 5.26 6.08 3.30
C PHE A 184 5.42 7.36 2.50
N VAL A 185 6.60 7.58 1.91
CA VAL A 185 6.83 8.66 0.95
C VAL A 185 7.84 8.22 -0.10
N GLY A 186 7.52 8.44 -1.37
CA GLY A 186 8.45 8.07 -2.45
C GLY A 186 7.98 8.48 -3.84
N PRO A 187 8.88 8.40 -4.83
CA PRO A 187 8.54 8.57 -6.22
C PRO A 187 7.53 7.51 -6.68
N ARG A 188 6.59 7.95 -7.52
CA ARG A 188 5.60 7.10 -8.17
C ARG A 188 5.66 7.30 -9.68
N PHE A 189 5.72 6.18 -10.38
CA PHE A 189 5.50 6.11 -11.82
C PHE A 189 4.08 5.61 -12.10
N THR A 190 3.35 6.32 -12.93
CA THR A 190 1.95 6.04 -13.29
C THR A 190 1.85 5.94 -14.82
N TRP A 191 1.08 4.98 -15.36
CA TRP A 191 0.85 4.82 -16.80
C TRP A 191 -0.61 4.58 -17.17
#